data_16bd387196c3fc787abf83b1c31ac8e1
#
_entry.id   16bd387196c3fc787abf83b1c31ac8e1
#
_cell.length_a   1.000
_cell.length_b   1.000
_cell.length_c   1.000
_cell.angle_alpha   90.00
_cell.angle_beta   90.00
_cell.angle_gamma   90.00
#
_symmetry.space_group_name_H-M   'P 1'
#
loop_
_entity.id
_entity.type
_entity.pdbx_description
1 polymer ?
#
loop_
_entity_poly.entity_id
_entity_poly.type
_entity_poly.pdbx_seq_one_letter_code
_entity_poly.pdbx_strand_id
1 'polypeptide(L)'
;MANLIRGLSENGGVVFCGVDSTEIVRKAEQLHTTSATCSAALGRLLTGAALMGSMLKDDRDKITLRVSGGGPAGVVIACTDGTGNVKGCIDNPLVELPLKENGHLDVGGAVGRDGVLTVIRDNSLQKEPTVGQVPLVSGEIAEDLTSYYAYSEQVPTVMALGVLVDKDLTILCAGGFMVQLLPGATDAEIDMLEKNIAAMPSVTTMLHEGKTPEDMMQMALAGFEPNILDERDVHYQCDCSAERTKEMLFSLGRKELVKMRDEDPNCEVVCHFCHSKYQYDLNDLIAEYDAQKQE
;
A
#
# COMPACT_ATOMS: atom_id res chain seq x y z
N MET A 1 -8.85 10.01 11.68
CA MET A 1 -7.49 9.44 11.79
C MET A 1 -7.64 7.97 11.42
N ALA A 2 -6.72 7.42 10.64
CA ALA A 2 -6.77 6.00 10.30
C ALA A 2 -6.19 5.21 11.49
N ASN A 3 -6.98 4.31 12.05
CA ASN A 3 -6.58 3.51 13.20
C ASN A 3 -6.16 2.10 12.75
N LEU A 4 -4.95 1.70 13.09
CA LEU A 4 -4.39 0.39 12.85
C LEU A 4 -4.17 -0.32 14.17
N ILE A 5 -4.65 -1.56 14.26
CA ILE A 5 -4.40 -2.44 15.41
C ILE A 5 -3.64 -3.69 14.99
N ARG A 6 -2.85 -4.24 15.91
CA ARG A 6 -2.25 -5.56 15.81
C ARG A 6 -2.55 -6.36 17.05
N GLY A 7 -3.06 -7.57 16.86
CA GLY A 7 -3.39 -8.49 17.94
C GLY A 7 -2.78 -9.87 17.72
N LEU A 8 -2.76 -10.64 18.81
CA LEU A 8 -2.27 -12.01 18.84
C LEU A 8 -3.27 -12.86 19.63
N SER A 9 -3.57 -14.07 19.17
CA SER A 9 -4.31 -15.06 19.96
C SER A 9 -3.57 -15.38 21.24
N GLU A 10 -4.28 -15.72 22.33
CA GLU A 10 -3.66 -16.00 23.64
C GLU A 10 -2.58 -17.09 23.56
N ASN A 11 -2.82 -18.12 22.77
CA ASN A 11 -1.86 -19.23 22.55
C ASN A 11 -0.71 -18.86 21.60
N GLY A 12 -0.68 -17.65 21.02
CA GLY A 12 0.36 -17.20 20.11
C GLY A 12 0.34 -17.81 18.72
N GLY A 13 -0.72 -18.56 18.35
CA GLY A 13 -0.79 -19.26 17.05
C GLY A 13 -1.29 -18.40 15.89
N VAL A 14 -1.98 -17.28 16.16
CA VAL A 14 -2.61 -16.45 15.13
C VAL A 14 -2.34 -14.96 15.38
N VAL A 15 -1.80 -14.28 14.39
CA VAL A 15 -1.66 -12.80 14.38
C VAL A 15 -2.77 -12.19 13.55
N PHE A 16 -3.35 -11.09 14.04
CA PHE A 16 -4.30 -10.24 13.34
C PHE A 16 -3.74 -8.82 13.22
N CYS A 17 -3.88 -8.23 12.05
CA CYS A 17 -3.70 -6.80 11.83
C CYS A 17 -4.94 -6.26 11.15
N GLY A 18 -5.50 -5.16 11.64
CA GLY A 18 -6.67 -4.51 11.04
C GLY A 18 -6.48 -3.00 10.97
N VAL A 19 -7.05 -2.37 9.94
CA VAL A 19 -6.97 -0.92 9.74
C VAL A 19 -8.25 -0.35 9.16
N ASP A 20 -8.72 0.75 9.73
CA ASP A 20 -9.60 1.69 9.04
C ASP A 20 -8.70 2.70 8.31
N SER A 21 -8.61 2.59 6.99
CA SER A 21 -7.77 3.42 6.13
C SER A 21 -8.56 4.51 5.39
N THR A 22 -9.78 4.81 5.81
CA THR A 22 -10.69 5.76 5.13
C THR A 22 -10.01 7.10 4.85
N GLU A 23 -9.36 7.71 5.84
CA GLU A 23 -8.67 8.99 5.68
C GLU A 23 -7.44 8.91 4.76
N ILE A 24 -6.76 7.77 4.74
CA ILE A 24 -5.63 7.52 3.82
C ILE A 24 -6.13 7.53 2.38
N VAL A 25 -7.22 6.80 2.11
CA VAL A 25 -7.77 6.67 0.75
C VAL A 25 -8.41 7.98 0.29
N ARG A 26 -9.09 8.71 1.17
CA ARG A 26 -9.58 10.08 0.90
C ARG A 26 -8.45 11.02 0.52
N LYS A 27 -7.34 10.95 1.26
CA LYS A 27 -6.15 11.78 0.94
C LYS A 27 -5.54 11.42 -0.40
N ALA A 28 -5.45 10.13 -0.73
CA ALA A 28 -4.96 9.66 -2.02
C ALA A 28 -5.88 10.11 -3.17
N GLU A 29 -7.21 9.97 -3.01
CA GLU A 29 -8.19 10.45 -3.99
C GLU A 29 -8.04 11.96 -4.24
N GLN A 30 -7.96 12.78 -3.20
CA GLN A 30 -7.77 14.23 -3.32
C GLN A 30 -6.48 14.62 -4.03
N LEU A 31 -5.38 13.87 -3.82
CA LEU A 31 -4.09 14.13 -4.44
C LEU A 31 -4.08 13.74 -5.92
N HIS A 32 -4.64 12.58 -6.24
CA HIS A 32 -4.54 11.99 -7.57
C HIS A 32 -5.80 12.16 -8.42
N THR A 33 -6.90 12.66 -7.82
CA THR A 33 -8.21 12.87 -8.50
C THR A 33 -8.65 11.59 -9.22
N THR A 34 -8.71 10.48 -8.50
CA THR A 34 -8.95 9.16 -9.05
C THR A 34 -10.43 8.91 -9.34
N SER A 35 -10.74 8.19 -10.44
CA SER A 35 -12.07 7.60 -10.67
C SER A 35 -12.42 6.58 -9.58
N ALA A 36 -13.68 6.19 -9.46
CA ALA A 36 -14.12 5.23 -8.44
C ALA A 36 -13.32 3.92 -8.47
N THR A 37 -13.11 3.36 -9.67
CA THR A 37 -12.36 2.10 -9.84
C THR A 37 -10.88 2.27 -9.47
N CYS A 38 -10.26 3.39 -9.86
CA CYS A 38 -8.87 3.69 -9.52
C CYS A 38 -8.69 4.00 -8.03
N SER A 39 -9.67 4.68 -7.40
CA SER A 39 -9.71 4.88 -5.94
C SER A 39 -9.75 3.55 -5.20
N ALA A 40 -10.55 2.59 -5.70
CA ALA A 40 -10.61 1.25 -5.12
C ALA A 40 -9.30 0.48 -5.30
N ALA A 41 -8.67 0.55 -6.50
CA ALA A 41 -7.40 -0.11 -6.77
C ALA A 41 -6.26 0.44 -5.90
N LEU A 42 -6.03 1.75 -5.94
CA LEU A 42 -4.99 2.42 -5.15
C LEU A 42 -5.26 2.31 -3.65
N GLY A 43 -6.53 2.49 -3.23
CA GLY A 43 -6.92 2.42 -1.82
C GLY A 43 -6.71 1.04 -1.22
N ARG A 44 -7.06 -0.04 -1.94
CA ARG A 44 -6.75 -1.41 -1.49
C ARG A 44 -5.25 -1.64 -1.38
N LEU A 45 -4.45 -1.17 -2.34
CA LEU A 45 -3.00 -1.35 -2.27
C LEU A 45 -2.36 -0.56 -1.12
N LEU A 46 -2.82 0.68 -0.86
CA LEU A 46 -2.40 1.48 0.29
C LEU A 46 -2.77 0.80 1.62
N THR A 47 -4.00 0.26 1.72
CA THR A 47 -4.46 -0.48 2.89
C THR A 47 -3.61 -1.73 3.12
N GLY A 48 -3.36 -2.52 2.06
CA GLY A 48 -2.49 -3.69 2.13
C GLY A 48 -1.06 -3.31 2.54
N ALA A 49 -0.53 -2.20 2.02
CA ALA A 49 0.78 -1.68 2.40
C ALA A 49 0.83 -1.31 3.89
N ALA A 50 -0.18 -0.61 4.44
CA ALA A 50 -0.24 -0.27 5.86
C ALA A 50 -0.23 -1.53 6.75
N LEU A 51 -1.03 -2.54 6.40
CA LEU A 51 -1.06 -3.81 7.12
C LEU A 51 0.30 -4.52 7.08
N MET A 52 0.96 -4.56 5.92
CA MET A 52 2.28 -5.17 5.77
C MET A 52 3.37 -4.36 6.50
N GLY A 53 3.28 -3.03 6.47
CA GLY A 53 4.19 -2.13 7.19
C GLY A 53 4.14 -2.35 8.70
N SER A 54 2.94 -2.56 9.27
CA SER A 54 2.75 -2.82 10.70
C SER A 54 3.45 -4.09 11.20
N MET A 55 3.83 -4.99 10.28
CA MET A 55 4.55 -6.23 10.60
C MET A 55 6.07 -6.07 10.55
N LEU A 56 6.58 -4.92 10.12
CA LEU A 56 8.01 -4.64 10.12
C LEU A 56 8.53 -4.48 11.55
N LYS A 57 9.80 -4.83 11.76
CA LYS A 57 10.42 -4.84 13.09
C LYS A 57 11.08 -3.51 13.46
N ASP A 58 11.51 -2.76 12.46
CA ASP A 58 12.18 -1.45 12.63
C ASP A 58 11.39 -0.40 11.84
N ASP A 59 11.17 0.76 12.45
CA ASP A 59 10.42 1.87 11.84
C ASP A 59 11.07 2.39 10.55
N ARG A 60 12.37 2.15 10.37
CA ARG A 60 13.15 2.53 9.19
C ARG A 60 13.05 1.55 8.04
N ASP A 61 12.61 0.31 8.31
CA ASP A 61 12.41 -0.68 7.28
C ASP A 61 11.26 -0.24 6.37
N LYS A 62 11.37 -0.56 5.06
CA LYS A 62 10.38 -0.12 4.07
C LYS A 62 9.90 -1.27 3.21
N ILE A 63 8.66 -1.15 2.78
CA ILE A 63 8.09 -2.03 1.77
C ILE A 63 7.58 -1.17 0.62
N THR A 64 7.90 -1.59 -0.60
CA THR A 64 7.27 -1.06 -1.81
C THR A 64 6.50 -2.19 -2.49
N LEU A 65 5.22 -1.97 -2.70
CA LEU A 65 4.32 -2.82 -3.48
C LEU A 65 4.14 -2.21 -4.86
N ARG A 66 4.38 -2.99 -5.90
CA ARG A 66 4.18 -2.58 -7.28
C ARG A 66 3.33 -3.62 -8.00
N VAL A 67 2.15 -3.21 -8.43
CA VAL A 67 1.21 -4.03 -9.20
C VAL A 67 1.25 -3.57 -10.65
N SER A 68 1.51 -4.51 -11.57
CA SER A 68 1.57 -4.26 -12.99
C SER A 68 0.87 -5.40 -13.72
N GLY A 69 -0.41 -5.25 -13.99
CA GLY A 69 -1.26 -6.31 -14.55
C GLY A 69 -1.58 -6.15 -16.04
N GLY A 70 -1.04 -5.12 -16.70
CA GLY A 70 -1.32 -4.83 -18.12
C GLY A 70 -2.69 -4.24 -18.39
N GLY A 71 -3.45 -3.89 -17.36
CA GLY A 71 -4.75 -3.22 -17.50
C GLY A 71 -4.62 -1.71 -17.77
N PRO A 72 -5.74 -1.04 -18.06
CA PRO A 72 -5.75 0.38 -18.47
C PRO A 72 -5.31 1.34 -17.36
N ALA A 73 -5.40 0.95 -16.09
CA ALA A 73 -4.92 1.75 -14.95
C ALA A 73 -3.38 1.89 -14.91
N GLY A 74 -2.67 1.06 -15.67
CA GLY A 74 -1.21 1.03 -15.67
C GLY A 74 -0.64 0.43 -14.40
N VAL A 75 0.46 0.98 -13.92
CA VAL A 75 1.11 0.52 -12.70
C VAL A 75 0.49 1.21 -11.48
N VAL A 76 0.24 0.43 -10.43
CA VAL A 76 -0.18 0.93 -9.12
C VAL A 76 0.95 0.66 -8.12
N ILE A 77 1.36 1.70 -7.41
CA ILE A 77 2.46 1.62 -6.43
C ILE A 77 1.98 2.10 -5.07
N ALA A 78 2.35 1.37 -4.02
CA ALA A 78 2.23 1.81 -2.64
C ALA A 78 3.54 1.54 -1.89
N CYS A 79 3.95 2.49 -1.08
CA CYS A 79 5.12 2.38 -0.20
C CYS A 79 4.68 2.56 1.24
N THR A 80 5.31 1.83 2.14
CA THR A 80 5.10 1.93 3.59
C THR A 80 6.42 1.80 4.32
N ASP A 81 6.45 2.23 5.57
CA ASP A 81 7.54 2.00 6.51
C ASP A 81 7.06 1.26 7.76
N GLY A 82 7.94 1.00 8.71
CA GLY A 82 7.62 0.29 9.94
C GLY A 82 6.66 1.03 10.88
N THR A 83 6.41 2.32 10.64
CA THR A 83 5.37 3.07 11.37
C THR A 83 3.96 2.78 10.85
N GLY A 84 3.84 2.15 9.66
CA GLY A 84 2.59 1.88 8.97
C GLY A 84 2.07 3.06 8.13
N ASN A 85 2.79 4.18 8.09
CA ASN A 85 2.46 5.29 7.20
C ASN A 85 2.66 4.88 5.74
N VAL A 86 1.81 5.40 4.86
CA VAL A 86 1.80 5.00 3.45
C VAL A 86 1.81 6.19 2.51
N LYS A 87 2.31 5.94 1.30
CA LYS A 87 2.15 6.79 0.11
C LYS A 87 1.99 5.91 -1.11
N GLY A 88 1.32 6.39 -2.14
CA GLY A 88 1.14 5.61 -3.36
C GLY A 88 0.74 6.47 -4.53
N CYS A 89 0.78 5.88 -5.72
CA CYS A 89 0.34 6.51 -6.97
C CYS A 89 -0.17 5.45 -7.95
N ILE A 90 -0.84 5.91 -8.98
CA ILE A 90 -1.39 5.11 -10.08
C ILE A 90 -1.10 5.84 -11.39
N ASP A 91 -0.70 5.11 -12.43
CA ASP A 91 -0.30 5.73 -13.70
C ASP A 91 -1.47 6.46 -14.38
N ASN A 92 -2.62 5.80 -14.48
CA ASN A 92 -3.82 6.34 -15.12
C ASN A 92 -4.96 6.45 -14.09
N PRO A 93 -5.11 7.58 -13.41
CA PRO A 93 -6.07 7.73 -12.31
C PRO A 93 -7.52 7.84 -12.75
N LEU A 94 -7.81 8.11 -14.04
CA LEU A 94 -9.15 8.41 -14.55
C LEU A 94 -9.79 7.26 -15.34
N VAL A 95 -9.33 6.03 -15.13
CA VAL A 95 -9.93 4.86 -15.81
C VAL A 95 -11.30 4.56 -15.24
N GLU A 96 -12.30 4.55 -16.12
CA GLU A 96 -13.67 4.17 -15.81
C GLU A 96 -14.03 2.87 -16.53
N LEU A 97 -14.55 1.90 -15.77
CA LEU A 97 -15.06 0.64 -16.30
C LEU A 97 -16.51 0.44 -15.86
N PRO A 98 -17.32 -0.29 -16.64
CA PRO A 98 -18.63 -0.72 -16.20
C PRO A 98 -18.53 -1.52 -14.88
N LEU A 99 -19.56 -1.41 -14.04
CA LEU A 99 -19.66 -2.27 -12.87
C LEU A 99 -19.74 -3.74 -13.29
N LYS A 100 -19.20 -4.61 -12.46
CA LYS A 100 -19.41 -6.07 -12.60
C LYS A 100 -20.91 -6.42 -12.46
N GLU A 101 -21.31 -7.61 -12.90
CA GLU A 101 -22.70 -8.09 -12.80
C GLU A 101 -23.23 -8.07 -11.37
N ASN A 102 -22.38 -8.22 -10.37
CA ASN A 102 -22.71 -8.14 -8.95
C ASN A 102 -22.79 -6.69 -8.40
N GLY A 103 -22.65 -5.69 -9.26
CA GLY A 103 -22.68 -4.27 -8.89
C GLY A 103 -21.39 -3.70 -8.29
N HIS A 104 -20.32 -4.48 -8.23
CA HIS A 104 -19.03 -4.03 -7.70
C HIS A 104 -18.17 -3.36 -8.79
N LEU A 105 -17.26 -2.48 -8.36
CA LEU A 105 -16.23 -1.89 -9.21
C LEU A 105 -15.31 -2.98 -9.78
N ASP A 106 -14.97 -2.90 -11.07
CA ASP A 106 -14.09 -3.86 -11.72
C ASP A 106 -12.61 -3.48 -11.56
N VAL A 107 -12.10 -3.67 -10.36
CA VAL A 107 -10.70 -3.37 -10.03
C VAL A 107 -9.77 -4.28 -10.81
N GLY A 108 -10.08 -5.58 -10.89
CA GLY A 108 -9.30 -6.55 -11.67
C GLY A 108 -9.26 -6.23 -13.16
N GLY A 109 -10.33 -5.69 -13.74
CA GLY A 109 -10.34 -5.21 -15.12
C GLY A 109 -9.49 -3.94 -15.32
N ALA A 110 -9.48 -3.03 -14.35
CA ALA A 110 -8.66 -1.83 -14.41
C ALA A 110 -7.16 -2.12 -14.25
N VAL A 111 -6.80 -2.96 -13.30
CA VAL A 111 -5.40 -3.34 -13.01
C VAL A 111 -4.85 -4.31 -14.06
N GLY A 112 -5.71 -5.23 -14.54
CA GLY A 112 -5.30 -6.33 -15.41
C GLY A 112 -4.81 -7.54 -14.62
N ARG A 113 -4.62 -8.67 -15.32
CA ARG A 113 -4.23 -9.95 -14.73
C ARG A 113 -2.96 -10.53 -15.36
N ASP A 114 -2.56 -10.02 -16.52
CA ASP A 114 -1.41 -10.52 -17.28
C ASP A 114 -0.12 -9.82 -16.83
N GLY A 115 0.28 -10.07 -15.57
CA GLY A 115 1.43 -9.42 -15.01
C GLY A 115 1.75 -9.88 -13.61
N VAL A 116 2.39 -9.02 -12.84
CA VAL A 116 3.02 -9.40 -11.58
C VAL A 116 2.77 -8.39 -10.47
N LEU A 117 2.69 -8.91 -9.25
CA LEU A 117 2.91 -8.18 -8.02
C LEU A 117 4.40 -8.30 -7.65
N THR A 118 5.06 -7.18 -7.48
CA THR A 118 6.44 -7.09 -6.98
C THR A 118 6.42 -6.47 -5.59
N VAL A 119 7.07 -7.12 -4.64
CA VAL A 119 7.25 -6.64 -3.26
C VAL A 119 8.74 -6.43 -3.04
N ILE A 120 9.13 -5.18 -2.77
CA ILE A 120 10.51 -4.80 -2.47
C ILE A 120 10.56 -4.49 -0.97
N ARG A 121 11.39 -5.23 -0.23
CA ARG A 121 11.64 -5.02 1.19
C ARG A 121 13.03 -4.45 1.38
N ASP A 122 13.11 -3.22 1.85
CA ASP A 122 14.34 -2.55 2.22
C ASP A 122 14.50 -2.62 3.74
N ASN A 123 15.41 -3.48 4.15
CA ASN A 123 15.75 -3.66 5.56
C ASN A 123 16.96 -2.77 5.88
N SER A 124 16.80 -1.87 6.83
CA SER A 124 17.83 -0.91 7.27
C SER A 124 19.16 -1.53 7.66
N LEU A 125 19.21 -2.84 7.92
CA LEU A 125 20.42 -3.60 8.29
C LEU A 125 21.09 -4.29 7.09
N GLN A 126 20.45 -4.34 5.93
CA GLN A 126 20.96 -4.98 4.72
C GLN A 126 21.44 -3.94 3.71
N LYS A 127 22.45 -4.30 2.89
CA LYS A 127 22.96 -3.40 1.86
C LYS A 127 22.07 -3.33 0.62
N GLU A 128 21.35 -4.40 0.35
CA GLU A 128 20.50 -4.52 -0.84
C GLU A 128 19.09 -4.93 -0.44
N PRO A 129 18.04 -4.36 -1.05
CA PRO A 129 16.68 -4.74 -0.79
C PRO A 129 16.41 -6.17 -1.30
N THR A 130 15.50 -6.86 -0.62
CA THR A 130 14.98 -8.15 -1.06
C THR A 130 13.79 -7.91 -1.98
N VAL A 131 13.75 -8.63 -3.11
CA VAL A 131 12.67 -8.52 -4.09
C VAL A 131 11.96 -9.86 -4.23
N GLY A 132 10.66 -9.88 -3.89
CA GLY A 132 9.75 -10.99 -4.17
C GLY A 132 8.83 -10.63 -5.33
N GLN A 133 8.52 -11.59 -6.18
CA GLN A 133 7.63 -11.38 -7.32
C GLN A 133 6.74 -12.59 -7.53
N VAL A 134 5.44 -12.35 -7.71
CA VAL A 134 4.45 -13.41 -8.01
C VAL A 134 3.54 -12.97 -9.16
N PRO A 135 3.05 -13.90 -9.99
CA PRO A 135 2.00 -13.61 -10.95
C PRO A 135 0.74 -13.08 -10.24
N LEU A 136 0.02 -12.17 -10.89
CA LEU A 136 -1.29 -11.76 -10.42
C LEU A 136 -2.30 -12.91 -10.57
N VAL A 137 -3.15 -13.05 -9.58
CA VAL A 137 -4.25 -14.05 -9.56
C VAL A 137 -5.51 -13.43 -10.14
N SER A 138 -5.89 -12.26 -9.66
CA SER A 138 -7.16 -11.62 -10.04
C SER A 138 -7.04 -10.13 -10.38
N GLY A 139 -5.98 -9.46 -9.95
CA GLY A 139 -5.86 -8.01 -10.03
C GLY A 139 -6.77 -7.27 -9.03
N GLU A 140 -7.47 -7.98 -8.14
CA GLU A 140 -8.31 -7.41 -7.09
C GLU A 140 -7.52 -6.95 -5.86
N ILE A 141 -6.19 -7.08 -5.89
CA ILE A 141 -5.20 -6.69 -4.90
C ILE A 141 -5.16 -7.61 -3.67
N ALA A 142 -6.28 -7.86 -2.98
CA ALA A 142 -6.29 -8.67 -1.76
C ALA A 142 -5.86 -10.12 -2.01
N GLU A 143 -6.38 -10.74 -3.06
CA GLU A 143 -6.01 -12.09 -3.48
C GLU A 143 -4.55 -12.16 -3.96
N ASP A 144 -4.08 -11.12 -4.65
CA ASP A 144 -2.71 -11.04 -5.16
C ASP A 144 -1.70 -10.93 -4.00
N LEU A 145 -2.02 -10.14 -2.97
CA LEU A 145 -1.21 -10.04 -1.75
C LEU A 145 -1.25 -11.33 -0.93
N THR A 146 -2.40 -11.98 -0.82
CA THR A 146 -2.54 -13.31 -0.20
C THR A 146 -1.67 -14.34 -0.91
N SER A 147 -1.70 -14.35 -2.26
CA SER A 147 -0.85 -15.20 -3.10
C SER A 147 0.64 -14.95 -2.87
N TYR A 148 1.05 -13.67 -2.74
CA TYR A 148 2.43 -13.33 -2.41
C TYR A 148 2.89 -13.98 -1.09
N TYR A 149 2.07 -13.89 -0.04
CA TYR A 149 2.41 -14.53 1.23
C TYR A 149 2.51 -16.06 1.11
N ALA A 150 1.62 -16.68 0.36
CA ALA A 150 1.62 -18.12 0.18
C ALA A 150 2.85 -18.63 -0.60
N TYR A 151 3.20 -17.98 -1.71
CA TYR A 151 4.24 -18.47 -2.62
C TYR A 151 5.64 -17.89 -2.34
N SER A 152 5.75 -16.64 -1.93
CA SER A 152 7.03 -15.97 -1.70
C SER A 152 7.47 -16.04 -0.24
N GLU A 153 6.59 -15.72 0.69
CA GLU A 153 6.90 -15.72 2.13
C GLU A 153 6.68 -17.09 2.78
N GLN A 154 5.86 -17.94 2.16
CA GLN A 154 5.47 -19.26 2.69
C GLN A 154 4.81 -19.18 4.07
N VAL A 155 4.05 -18.11 4.31
CA VAL A 155 3.28 -17.89 5.53
C VAL A 155 1.79 -17.97 5.18
N PRO A 156 1.03 -18.90 5.78
CA PRO A 156 -0.41 -18.98 5.59
C PRO A 156 -1.07 -17.65 6.05
N THR A 157 -1.62 -16.93 5.09
CA THR A 157 -2.15 -15.58 5.30
C THR A 157 -3.48 -15.43 4.59
N VAL A 158 -4.43 -14.78 5.24
CA VAL A 158 -5.67 -14.27 4.62
C VAL A 158 -5.63 -12.76 4.70
N MET A 159 -5.95 -12.11 3.58
CA MET A 159 -6.06 -10.66 3.51
C MET A 159 -7.41 -10.28 2.92
N ALA A 160 -8.15 -9.40 3.60
CA ALA A 160 -9.40 -8.83 3.13
C ALA A 160 -9.27 -7.31 3.09
N LEU A 161 -9.53 -6.72 1.93
CA LEU A 161 -9.41 -5.30 1.66
C LEU A 161 -10.69 -4.77 1.03
N GLY A 162 -11.09 -3.56 1.38
CA GLY A 162 -12.27 -2.94 0.82
C GLY A 162 -12.18 -1.43 0.73
N VAL A 163 -12.76 -0.87 -0.33
CA VAL A 163 -12.99 0.56 -0.51
C VAL A 163 -14.40 0.74 -1.03
N LEU A 164 -15.21 1.52 -0.34
CA LEU A 164 -16.56 1.87 -0.74
C LEU A 164 -16.58 3.31 -1.22
N VAL A 165 -16.96 3.48 -2.48
CA VAL A 165 -17.06 4.78 -3.14
C VAL A 165 -18.51 5.07 -3.44
N ASP A 166 -18.98 6.27 -3.10
CA ASP A 166 -20.32 6.74 -3.44
C ASP A 166 -20.40 7.18 -4.91
N LYS A 167 -21.62 7.44 -5.38
CA LYS A 167 -21.89 7.88 -6.76
C LYS A 167 -21.30 9.24 -7.11
N ASP A 168 -21.07 10.09 -6.11
CA ASP A 168 -20.39 11.39 -6.24
C ASP A 168 -18.87 11.30 -6.15
N LEU A 169 -18.32 10.08 -6.17
CA LEU A 169 -16.90 9.72 -6.01
C LEU A 169 -16.35 9.90 -4.59
N THR A 170 -17.18 10.27 -3.61
CA THR A 170 -16.74 10.36 -2.21
C THR A 170 -16.38 8.97 -1.66
N ILE A 171 -15.23 8.87 -1.00
CA ILE A 171 -14.85 7.66 -0.28
C ILE A 171 -15.65 7.58 1.02
N LEU A 172 -16.62 6.66 1.08
CA LEU A 172 -17.44 6.43 2.27
C LEU A 172 -16.64 5.75 3.37
N CYS A 173 -16.02 4.63 3.05
CA CYS A 173 -15.12 3.91 3.94
C CYS A 173 -14.08 3.11 3.16
N ALA A 174 -12.93 2.88 3.80
CA ALA A 174 -11.88 2.01 3.28
C ALA A 174 -11.15 1.35 4.45
N GLY A 175 -10.70 0.12 4.27
CA GLY A 175 -9.96 -0.59 5.29
C GLY A 175 -9.71 -2.03 4.92
N GLY A 176 -9.21 -2.77 5.89
CA GLY A 176 -8.91 -4.17 5.69
C GLY A 176 -8.35 -4.83 6.94
N PHE A 177 -8.16 -6.12 6.81
CA PHE A 177 -7.43 -6.90 7.81
C PHE A 177 -6.57 -7.95 7.15
N MET A 178 -5.57 -8.39 7.90
CA MET A 178 -4.69 -9.50 7.58
C MET A 178 -4.63 -10.44 8.78
N VAL A 179 -4.77 -11.73 8.54
CA VAL A 179 -4.62 -12.78 9.53
C VAL A 179 -3.52 -13.71 9.08
N GLN A 180 -2.58 -14.02 9.96
CA GLN A 180 -1.48 -14.95 9.69
C GLN A 180 -1.44 -16.06 10.73
N LEU A 181 -1.28 -17.28 10.24
CA LEU A 181 -0.99 -18.44 11.09
C LEU A 181 0.51 -18.48 11.38
N LEU A 182 0.85 -18.61 12.65
CA LEU A 182 2.23 -18.81 13.09
C LEU A 182 2.56 -20.32 13.19
N PRO A 183 3.86 -20.68 13.16
CA PRO A 183 4.26 -22.07 13.34
C PRO A 183 3.73 -22.64 14.65
N GLY A 184 3.03 -23.77 14.55
CA GLY A 184 2.44 -24.44 15.71
C GLY A 184 0.92 -24.33 15.81
N ALA A 185 0.26 -23.60 14.92
CA ALA A 185 -1.19 -23.64 14.81
C ALA A 185 -1.68 -25.06 14.45
N THR A 186 -2.72 -25.52 15.16
CA THR A 186 -3.31 -26.86 14.95
C THR A 186 -4.35 -26.84 13.85
N ASP A 187 -4.63 -28.01 13.23
CA ASP A 187 -5.67 -28.13 12.21
C ASP A 187 -7.04 -27.64 12.71
N ALA A 188 -7.37 -27.88 13.97
CA ALA A 188 -8.62 -27.42 14.59
C ALA A 188 -8.69 -25.87 14.68
N GLU A 189 -7.58 -25.20 14.92
CA GLU A 189 -7.49 -23.73 14.91
C GLU A 189 -7.61 -23.17 13.48
N ILE A 190 -7.01 -23.84 12.51
CA ILE A 190 -7.15 -23.48 11.09
C ILE A 190 -8.61 -23.58 10.67
N ASP A 191 -9.28 -24.71 10.93
CA ASP A 191 -10.69 -24.92 10.59
C ASP A 191 -11.60 -23.86 11.27
N MET A 192 -11.31 -23.53 12.52
CA MET A 192 -12.06 -22.51 13.27
C MET A 192 -11.87 -21.11 12.67
N LEU A 193 -10.64 -20.74 12.33
CA LEU A 193 -10.33 -19.46 11.71
C LEU A 193 -10.98 -19.32 10.32
N GLU A 194 -10.90 -20.34 9.49
CA GLU A 194 -11.54 -20.37 8.16
C GLU A 194 -13.05 -20.20 8.28
N LYS A 195 -13.68 -20.90 9.23
CA LYS A 195 -15.12 -20.77 9.50
C LYS A 195 -15.49 -19.36 9.95
N ASN A 196 -14.71 -18.77 10.85
CA ASN A 196 -14.96 -17.42 11.34
C ASN A 196 -14.86 -16.40 10.19
N ILE A 197 -13.77 -16.43 9.42
CA ILE A 197 -13.55 -15.51 8.30
C ILE A 197 -14.63 -15.67 7.23
N ALA A 198 -15.01 -16.91 6.88
CA ALA A 198 -16.07 -17.16 5.90
C ALA A 198 -17.45 -16.64 6.33
N ALA A 199 -17.68 -16.51 7.64
CA ALA A 199 -18.93 -15.97 8.19
C ALA A 199 -18.93 -14.42 8.31
N MET A 200 -17.78 -13.75 8.13
CA MET A 200 -17.68 -12.29 8.24
C MET A 200 -18.35 -11.59 7.06
N PRO A 201 -19.06 -10.47 7.29
CA PRO A 201 -19.46 -9.57 6.21
C PRO A 201 -18.24 -9.00 5.48
N SER A 202 -18.45 -8.37 4.31
CA SER A 202 -17.37 -7.66 3.64
C SER A 202 -16.79 -6.54 4.54
N VAL A 203 -15.51 -6.25 4.38
CA VAL A 203 -14.83 -5.15 5.11
C VAL A 203 -15.61 -3.84 4.98
N THR A 204 -16.05 -3.53 3.75
CA THR A 204 -16.80 -2.29 3.50
C THR A 204 -18.16 -2.27 4.18
N THR A 205 -18.85 -3.41 4.27
CA THR A 205 -20.12 -3.52 5.03
C THR A 205 -19.86 -3.26 6.51
N MET A 206 -18.86 -3.91 7.08
CA MET A 206 -18.53 -3.75 8.51
C MET A 206 -18.18 -2.30 8.85
N LEU A 207 -17.29 -1.68 8.08
CA LEU A 207 -16.90 -0.27 8.30
C LEU A 207 -18.05 0.69 8.08
N HIS A 208 -18.90 0.47 7.07
CA HIS A 208 -20.06 1.31 6.81
C HIS A 208 -21.11 1.22 7.93
N GLU A 209 -21.21 0.08 8.59
CA GLU A 209 -22.06 -0.14 9.78
C GLU A 209 -21.41 0.40 11.07
N GLY A 210 -20.22 1.00 10.98
CA GLY A 210 -19.50 1.59 12.13
C GLY A 210 -18.68 0.59 12.96
N LYS A 211 -18.39 -0.60 12.41
CA LYS A 211 -17.47 -1.55 13.03
C LYS A 211 -16.05 -1.02 12.98
N THR A 212 -15.31 -1.25 14.05
CA THR A 212 -13.90 -0.87 14.18
C THR A 212 -12.96 -2.03 13.76
N PRO A 213 -11.65 -1.76 13.55
CA PRO A 213 -10.68 -2.82 13.38
C PRO A 213 -10.66 -3.83 14.54
N GLU A 214 -10.92 -3.38 15.76
CA GLU A 214 -11.06 -4.26 16.93
C GLU A 214 -12.27 -5.18 16.82
N ASP A 215 -13.45 -4.66 16.40
CA ASP A 215 -14.63 -5.51 16.14
C ASP A 215 -14.32 -6.59 15.09
N MET A 216 -13.59 -6.24 14.02
CA MET A 216 -13.19 -7.20 12.99
C MET A 216 -12.25 -8.28 13.57
N MET A 217 -11.32 -7.88 14.45
CA MET A 217 -10.43 -8.82 15.15
C MET A 217 -11.24 -9.79 16.03
N GLN A 218 -12.18 -9.28 16.81
CA GLN A 218 -13.03 -10.11 17.66
C GLN A 218 -13.86 -11.11 16.86
N MET A 219 -14.34 -10.71 15.68
CA MET A 219 -15.08 -11.59 14.76
C MET A 219 -14.15 -12.65 14.14
N ALA A 220 -13.01 -12.25 13.59
CA ALA A 220 -12.07 -13.16 12.94
C ALA A 220 -11.47 -14.17 13.93
N LEU A 221 -11.13 -13.72 15.11
CA LEU A 221 -10.48 -14.52 16.17
C LEU A 221 -11.47 -14.98 17.25
N ALA A 222 -12.76 -15.15 16.90
CA ALA A 222 -13.73 -15.69 17.84
C ALA A 222 -13.31 -17.11 18.31
N GLY A 223 -13.20 -17.30 19.64
CA GLY A 223 -12.71 -18.53 20.23
C GLY A 223 -11.20 -18.64 20.41
N PHE A 224 -10.42 -17.60 20.02
CA PHE A 224 -8.96 -17.54 20.20
C PHE A 224 -8.50 -16.63 21.35
N GLU A 225 -9.42 -15.91 22.00
CA GLU A 225 -9.13 -14.95 23.05
C GLU A 225 -7.98 -13.98 22.67
N PRO A 226 -8.21 -13.08 21.66
CA PRO A 226 -7.16 -12.22 21.14
C PRO A 226 -6.83 -11.08 22.09
N ASN A 227 -5.54 -10.75 22.18
CA ASN A 227 -5.02 -9.57 22.88
C ASN A 227 -4.49 -8.56 21.87
N ILE A 228 -4.83 -7.27 22.04
CA ILE A 228 -4.24 -6.18 21.27
C ILE A 228 -2.81 -5.96 21.80
N LEU A 229 -1.84 -6.04 20.89
CA LEU A 229 -0.42 -5.83 21.18
C LEU A 229 0.01 -4.39 20.86
N ASP A 230 -0.64 -3.78 19.89
CA ASP A 230 -0.26 -2.49 19.37
C ASP A 230 -1.47 -1.80 18.71
N GLU A 231 -1.57 -0.51 18.95
CA GLU A 231 -2.57 0.37 18.35
C GLU A 231 -1.89 1.69 17.98
N ARG A 232 -2.06 2.13 16.73
CA ARG A 232 -1.42 3.34 16.24
C ARG A 232 -2.25 4.06 15.19
N ASP A 233 -2.07 5.37 15.11
CA ASP A 233 -2.55 6.19 14.01
C ASP A 233 -1.61 6.05 12.81
N VAL A 234 -2.16 5.82 11.62
CA VAL A 234 -1.42 5.72 10.37
C VAL A 234 -1.93 6.76 9.38
N HIS A 235 -1.05 7.26 8.51
CA HIS A 235 -1.34 8.39 7.65
C HIS A 235 -0.87 8.17 6.21
N TYR A 236 -1.50 8.88 5.28
CA TYR A 236 -0.89 9.10 3.98
C TYR A 236 0.22 10.15 4.15
N GLN A 237 1.47 9.71 4.11
CA GLN A 237 2.62 10.55 4.39
C GLN A 237 3.70 10.40 3.32
N CYS A 238 4.04 11.50 2.65
CA CYS A 238 5.14 11.54 1.72
C CYS A 238 6.37 12.17 2.36
N ASP A 239 7.51 11.52 2.22
CA ASP A 239 8.81 11.92 2.75
C ASP A 239 9.70 12.63 1.71
N CYS A 240 9.11 13.17 0.62
CA CYS A 240 9.85 13.95 -0.36
C CYS A 240 10.26 15.32 0.23
N SER A 241 11.44 15.79 -0.19
CA SER A 241 11.95 17.10 0.18
C SER A 241 12.78 17.70 -0.96
N ALA A 242 13.09 19.00 -0.85
CA ALA A 242 13.98 19.68 -1.80
C ALA A 242 15.37 19.01 -1.84
N GLU A 243 15.90 18.63 -0.67
CA GLU A 243 17.19 17.96 -0.55
C GLU A 243 17.19 16.62 -1.30
N ARG A 244 16.20 15.76 -1.05
CA ARG A 244 16.09 14.45 -1.70
C ARG A 244 15.89 14.55 -3.21
N THR A 245 15.09 15.51 -3.68
CA THR A 245 14.91 15.73 -5.13
C THR A 245 16.17 16.29 -5.78
N LYS A 246 16.94 17.12 -5.06
CA LYS A 246 18.24 17.60 -5.50
C LYS A 246 19.26 16.45 -5.61
N GLU A 247 19.36 15.58 -4.60
CA GLU A 247 20.21 14.39 -4.64
C GLU A 247 19.86 13.48 -5.81
N MET A 248 18.55 13.31 -6.09
CA MET A 248 18.09 12.56 -7.25
C MET A 248 18.58 13.20 -8.56
N LEU A 249 18.48 14.53 -8.71
CA LEU A 249 19.01 15.24 -9.88
C LEU A 249 20.55 15.06 -9.99
N PHE A 250 21.26 15.13 -8.88
CA PHE A 250 22.72 14.88 -8.86
C PHE A 250 23.08 13.46 -9.30
N SER A 251 22.22 12.46 -9.04
CA SER A 251 22.45 11.08 -9.47
C SER A 251 22.44 10.91 -10.99
N LEU A 252 21.82 11.83 -11.75
CA LEU A 252 21.84 11.83 -13.22
C LEU A 252 23.24 12.13 -13.77
N GLY A 253 24.07 12.80 -12.97
CA GLY A 253 25.44 13.18 -13.30
C GLY A 253 25.51 14.47 -14.12
N ARG A 254 26.71 15.11 -14.07
CA ARG A 254 26.97 16.43 -14.66
C ARG A 254 26.57 16.56 -16.13
N LYS A 255 26.84 15.51 -16.93
CA LYS A 255 26.58 15.54 -18.37
C LYS A 255 25.09 15.72 -18.69
N GLU A 256 24.22 15.02 -17.95
CA GLU A 256 22.79 15.11 -18.16
C GLU A 256 22.24 16.44 -17.60
N LEU A 257 22.72 16.92 -16.46
CA LEU A 257 22.37 18.23 -15.91
C LEU A 257 22.70 19.36 -16.88
N VAL A 258 23.86 19.31 -17.56
CA VAL A 258 24.23 20.31 -18.57
C VAL A 258 23.29 20.25 -19.78
N LYS A 259 22.95 19.06 -20.25
CA LYS A 259 22.01 18.87 -21.36
C LYS A 259 20.63 19.43 -21.01
N MET A 260 20.09 19.12 -19.81
CA MET A 260 18.81 19.66 -19.34
C MET A 260 18.87 21.18 -19.28
N ARG A 261 19.94 21.79 -18.75
CA ARG A 261 20.13 23.25 -18.69
C ARG A 261 20.12 23.88 -20.09
N ASP A 262 20.75 23.26 -21.06
CA ASP A 262 20.83 23.78 -22.44
C ASP A 262 19.46 23.73 -23.15
N GLU A 263 18.55 22.85 -22.71
CA GLU A 263 17.15 22.78 -23.16
C GLU A 263 16.29 23.83 -22.40
N ASP A 264 16.34 23.85 -21.05
CA ASP A 264 15.67 24.82 -20.20
C ASP A 264 16.49 25.01 -18.89
N PRO A 265 16.96 26.21 -18.54
CA PRO A 265 17.69 26.43 -17.30
C PRO A 265 16.83 26.26 -16.05
N ASN A 266 15.49 26.27 -16.14
CA ASN A 266 14.58 26.07 -15.03
C ASN A 266 14.04 24.64 -15.03
N CYS A 267 14.30 23.91 -13.95
CA CYS A 267 13.83 22.54 -13.77
C CYS A 267 12.74 22.47 -12.69
N GLU A 268 11.54 21.99 -13.05
CA GLU A 268 10.51 21.66 -12.09
C GLU A 268 10.47 20.14 -11.91
N VAL A 269 10.64 19.69 -10.65
CA VAL A 269 10.45 18.29 -10.25
C VAL A 269 9.13 18.17 -9.51
N VAL A 270 8.25 17.30 -9.98
CA VAL A 270 6.96 17.03 -9.35
C VAL A 270 6.98 15.65 -8.71
N CYS A 271 6.67 15.58 -7.43
CA CYS A 271 6.58 14.30 -6.72
C CYS A 271 5.35 13.50 -7.18
N HIS A 272 5.54 12.28 -7.66
CA HIS A 272 4.43 11.42 -8.11
C HIS A 272 3.49 10.99 -6.99
N PHE A 273 3.94 11.00 -5.73
CA PHE A 273 3.13 10.58 -4.58
C PHE A 273 2.26 11.69 -3.99
N CYS A 274 2.75 12.93 -3.92
CA CYS A 274 2.03 14.01 -3.24
C CYS A 274 1.85 15.28 -4.09
N HIS A 275 2.34 15.27 -5.32
CA HIS A 275 2.30 16.37 -6.29
C HIS A 275 2.99 17.67 -5.80
N SER A 276 3.81 17.58 -4.74
CA SER A 276 4.68 18.70 -4.35
C SER A 276 5.65 19.04 -5.48
N LYS A 277 5.83 20.34 -5.71
CA LYS A 277 6.66 20.90 -6.77
C LYS A 277 7.92 21.48 -6.19
N TYR A 278 9.05 21.15 -6.79
CA TYR A 278 10.38 21.65 -6.46
C TYR A 278 10.99 22.30 -7.69
N GLN A 279 11.43 23.54 -7.56
CA GLN A 279 12.01 24.29 -8.68
C GLN A 279 13.49 24.53 -8.43
N TYR A 280 14.29 24.34 -9.47
CA TYR A 280 15.74 24.49 -9.45
C TYR A 280 16.21 25.30 -10.65
N ASP A 281 17.17 26.22 -10.42
CA ASP A 281 18.02 26.77 -11.46
C ASP A 281 19.15 25.78 -11.73
N LEU A 282 19.22 25.26 -12.95
CA LEU A 282 20.20 24.23 -13.31
C LEU A 282 21.64 24.81 -13.37
N ASN A 283 21.82 26.12 -13.50
CA ASN A 283 23.16 26.72 -13.41
C ASN A 283 23.69 26.65 -11.98
N ASP A 284 22.82 27.01 -10.99
CA ASP A 284 23.16 26.92 -9.57
C ASP A 284 23.39 25.46 -9.15
N LEU A 285 22.53 24.56 -9.63
CA LEU A 285 22.62 23.13 -9.33
C LEU A 285 23.93 22.51 -9.86
N ILE A 286 24.36 22.87 -11.09
CA ILE A 286 25.61 22.40 -11.67
C ILE A 286 26.82 22.97 -10.91
N ALA A 287 26.78 24.25 -10.52
CA ALA A 287 27.85 24.85 -9.73
C ALA A 287 28.01 24.15 -8.37
N GLU A 288 26.91 23.81 -7.70
CA GLU A 288 26.92 23.07 -6.44
C GLU A 288 27.41 21.62 -6.63
N TYR A 289 26.99 20.93 -7.70
CA TYR A 289 27.49 19.60 -8.05
C TYR A 289 29.01 19.58 -8.26
N ASP A 290 29.55 20.60 -8.98
CA ASP A 290 30.98 20.69 -9.26
C ASP A 290 31.79 21.00 -7.97
N ALA A 291 31.22 21.77 -7.04
CA ALA A 291 31.84 22.05 -5.74
C ALA A 291 31.95 20.78 -4.87
N GLN A 292 30.88 19.97 -4.79
CA GLN A 292 30.87 18.72 -4.00
C GLN A 292 31.87 17.67 -4.49
N LYS A 293 32.30 17.70 -5.76
CA LYS A 293 33.28 16.76 -6.30
C LYS A 293 34.74 17.21 -6.18
N GLN A 294 34.98 18.41 -5.65
CA GLN A 294 36.31 18.95 -5.39
C GLN A 294 36.76 18.76 -3.92
N GLU A 295 35.81 18.37 -3.04
CA GLU A 295 36.07 17.91 -1.67
C GLU A 295 36.24 16.36 -1.64
#